data_88029c94cbd06d199aa926ec3aef6c16
#
_entry.id   88029c94cbd06d199aa926ec3aef6c16
#
_cell.length_a   1.000
_cell.length_b   1.000
_cell.length_c   1.000
_cell.angle_alpha   90.00
_cell.angle_beta   90.00
_cell.angle_gamma   90.00
#
_symmetry.space_group_name_H-M   'P 1'
#
loop_
_entity.id
_entity.type
_entity.pdbx_description
1 polymer ?
#
loop_
_entity_poly.entity_id
_entity_poly.type
_entity_poly.pdbx_seq_one_letter_code
_entity_poly.pdbx_strand_id
1 'polypeptide(L)'
;MKKLILITLLLLLPFSVNAESKLNKILSTGELKVGTTGDWDPMSMKDPATNKYEGFDIDVMNELAKDMGVKVTFVPTEWKTIVSGITSNRYDISTSVTKTAKRALVAGFTTSYYKYGTVPLVLKKNLSKFSTWDSLNNSNVTIATTLGTSQEAKAKEFFPKSKLVSI
;
A
#
# COMPACT_ATOMS: atom_id res chain seq x y z
N MET A 1 5.92 50.06 -32.00
CA MET A 1 4.74 49.73 -31.18
C MET A 1 4.03 48.46 -31.67
N LYS A 2 3.70 48.28 -32.98
CA LYS A 2 3.03 47.08 -33.52
C LYS A 2 3.78 45.76 -33.28
N LYS A 3 5.13 45.75 -33.34
CA LYS A 3 5.94 44.54 -33.08
C LYS A 3 5.98 44.15 -31.61
N LEU A 4 5.88 45.09 -30.67
CA LEU A 4 5.84 44.87 -29.24
C LEU A 4 4.51 44.19 -28.81
N ILE A 5 3.38 44.63 -29.41
CA ILE A 5 2.05 44.09 -29.17
C ILE A 5 1.96 42.63 -29.63
N LEU A 6 2.62 42.26 -30.74
CA LEU A 6 2.62 40.88 -31.25
C LEU A 6 3.38 39.91 -30.32
N ILE A 7 4.48 40.34 -29.71
CA ILE A 7 5.26 39.55 -28.76
C ILE A 7 4.50 39.36 -27.44
N THR A 8 3.79 40.39 -26.99
CA THR A 8 2.95 40.31 -25.77
C THR A 8 1.75 39.34 -25.94
N LEU A 9 1.17 39.31 -27.14
CA LEU A 9 0.06 38.42 -27.47
C LEU A 9 0.49 36.93 -27.53
N LEU A 10 1.75 36.65 -27.93
CA LEU A 10 2.28 35.29 -27.99
C LEU A 10 2.56 34.70 -26.58
N LEU A 11 2.80 35.56 -25.57
CA LEU A 11 3.02 35.19 -24.17
C LEU A 11 1.71 34.87 -23.42
N LEU A 12 0.53 35.17 -24.00
CA LEU A 12 -0.78 34.92 -23.43
C LEU A 12 -1.43 33.63 -23.91
N LEU A 13 -0.74 32.81 -24.72
CA LEU A 13 -1.26 31.52 -25.10
C LEU A 13 -1.34 30.64 -23.85
N PRO A 14 -2.51 30.16 -23.43
CA PRO A 14 -2.62 29.26 -22.30
C PRO A 14 -1.88 27.98 -22.67
N PHE A 15 -0.76 27.69 -21.99
CA PHE A 15 -0.20 26.36 -22.00
C PHE A 15 -1.20 25.46 -21.28
N SER A 16 -2.09 24.84 -22.02
CA SER A 16 -2.93 23.75 -21.51
C SER A 16 -1.99 22.60 -21.17
N VAL A 17 -1.46 22.59 -19.94
CA VAL A 17 -0.82 21.41 -19.38
C VAL A 17 -1.93 20.40 -19.13
N ASN A 18 -2.24 19.60 -20.13
CA ASN A 18 -3.06 18.39 -19.93
C ASN A 18 -2.23 17.45 -19.06
N ALA A 19 -2.50 17.46 -17.75
CA ALA A 19 -1.96 16.44 -16.87
C ALA A 19 -2.52 15.09 -17.36
N GLU A 20 -1.66 14.28 -17.97
CA GLU A 20 -2.01 12.94 -18.40
C GLU A 20 -2.49 12.13 -17.18
N SER A 21 -3.67 11.48 -17.29
CA SER A 21 -4.15 10.64 -16.20
C SER A 21 -3.20 9.44 -16.02
N LYS A 22 -3.07 8.95 -14.78
CA LYS A 22 -2.27 7.75 -14.52
C LYS A 22 -2.69 6.57 -15.38
N LEU A 23 -3.98 6.39 -15.61
CA LEU A 23 -4.49 5.33 -16.47
C LEU A 23 -3.98 5.50 -17.91
N ASN A 24 -4.08 6.70 -18.48
CA ASN A 24 -3.59 6.96 -19.83
C ASN A 24 -2.09 6.68 -19.93
N LYS A 25 -1.31 7.07 -18.93
CA LYS A 25 0.12 6.78 -18.86
C LYS A 25 0.40 5.28 -18.85
N ILE A 26 -0.31 4.49 -18.02
CA ILE A 26 -0.17 3.03 -17.96
C ILE A 26 -0.46 2.42 -19.34
N LEU A 27 -1.58 2.83 -19.98
CA LEU A 27 -1.98 2.30 -21.27
C LEU A 27 -0.99 2.70 -22.38
N SER A 28 -0.49 3.94 -22.38
CA SER A 28 0.48 4.41 -23.38
C SER A 28 1.86 3.79 -23.24
N THR A 29 2.30 3.53 -22.00
CA THR A 29 3.59 2.87 -21.74
C THR A 29 3.52 1.34 -21.87
N GLY A 30 2.32 0.77 -21.80
CA GLY A 30 2.11 -0.68 -21.80
C GLY A 30 2.61 -1.38 -20.53
N GLU A 31 2.78 -0.64 -19.42
CA GLU A 31 3.30 -1.16 -18.17
C GLU A 31 2.47 -0.69 -16.96
N LEU A 32 2.06 -1.64 -16.09
CA LEU A 32 1.46 -1.41 -14.77
C LEU A 32 2.51 -1.74 -13.69
N LYS A 33 2.94 -0.75 -12.93
CA LYS A 33 3.86 -0.94 -11.79
C LYS A 33 3.08 -1.16 -10.52
N VAL A 34 3.35 -2.28 -9.83
CA VAL A 34 2.65 -2.70 -8.63
C VAL A 34 3.61 -2.76 -7.45
N GLY A 35 3.39 -1.92 -6.44
CA GLY A 35 4.15 -1.98 -5.18
C GLY A 35 3.68 -3.16 -4.32
N THR A 36 4.60 -4.05 -3.93
CA THR A 36 4.31 -5.21 -3.07
C THR A 36 5.45 -5.46 -2.09
N THR A 37 5.12 -5.91 -0.87
CA THR A 37 6.12 -6.18 0.17
C THR A 37 6.71 -7.59 0.05
N GLY A 38 5.92 -8.55 -0.44
CA GLY A 38 6.36 -9.93 -0.63
C GLY A 38 6.62 -10.70 0.66
N ASP A 39 5.98 -10.30 1.75
CA ASP A 39 6.14 -10.88 3.09
C ASP A 39 4.80 -11.19 3.78
N TRP A 40 3.71 -11.27 3.01
CA TRP A 40 2.37 -11.53 3.55
C TRP A 40 1.70 -12.75 2.89
N ASP A 41 2.03 -13.93 3.38
CA ASP A 41 1.39 -15.19 2.99
C ASP A 41 -0.08 -15.23 3.45
N PRO A 42 -1.03 -15.71 2.62
CA PRO A 42 -0.90 -16.17 1.22
C PRO A 42 -1.15 -15.06 0.18
N MET A 43 -1.16 -13.79 0.58
CA MET A 43 -1.52 -12.68 -0.29
C MET A 43 -0.39 -12.29 -1.24
N SER A 44 0.80 -12.06 -0.71
CA SER A 44 2.00 -11.79 -1.50
C SER A 44 3.24 -12.34 -0.81
N MET A 45 3.91 -13.26 -1.47
CA MET A 45 5.17 -13.84 -1.03
C MET A 45 6.23 -13.63 -2.09
N LYS A 46 7.45 -13.37 -1.66
CA LYS A 46 8.62 -13.35 -2.55
C LYS A 46 9.46 -14.58 -2.24
N ASP A 47 9.57 -15.48 -3.21
CA ASP A 47 10.45 -16.63 -3.11
C ASP A 47 11.92 -16.16 -3.08
N PRO A 48 12.68 -16.41 -2.01
CA PRO A 48 14.06 -15.98 -1.89
C PRO A 48 15.01 -16.68 -2.85
N ALA A 49 14.68 -17.88 -3.33
CA ALA A 49 15.53 -18.64 -4.24
C ALA A 49 15.40 -18.15 -5.70
N THR A 50 14.17 -17.82 -6.12
CA THR A 50 13.88 -17.42 -7.51
C THR A 50 13.65 -15.93 -7.66
N ASN A 51 13.50 -15.17 -6.55
CA ASN A 51 13.09 -13.77 -6.51
C ASN A 51 11.72 -13.48 -7.16
N LYS A 52 10.93 -14.50 -7.45
CA LYS A 52 9.58 -14.34 -8.00
C LYS A 52 8.57 -14.04 -6.90
N TYR A 53 7.55 -13.26 -7.27
CA TYR A 53 6.40 -13.02 -6.42
C TYR A 53 5.31 -14.02 -6.75
N GLU A 54 4.60 -14.49 -5.71
CA GLU A 54 3.46 -15.40 -5.78
C GLU A 54 2.42 -15.02 -4.72
N GLY A 55 1.20 -15.51 -4.88
CA GLY A 55 0.10 -15.32 -3.94
C GLY A 55 -1.11 -14.65 -4.58
N PHE A 56 -2.21 -14.59 -3.79
CA PHE A 56 -3.50 -14.11 -4.26
C PHE A 56 -3.45 -12.70 -4.89
N ASP A 57 -2.79 -11.75 -4.23
CA ASP A 57 -2.67 -10.39 -4.76
C ASP A 57 -1.84 -10.33 -6.05
N ILE A 58 -0.86 -11.22 -6.17
CA ILE A 58 -0.02 -11.31 -7.37
C ILE A 58 -0.85 -11.78 -8.56
N ASP A 59 -1.70 -12.80 -8.33
CA ASP A 59 -2.61 -13.33 -9.36
C ASP A 59 -3.64 -12.29 -9.77
N VAL A 60 -4.23 -11.55 -8.81
CA VAL A 60 -5.17 -10.45 -9.08
C VAL A 60 -4.52 -9.37 -9.94
N MET A 61 -3.28 -8.98 -9.67
CA MET A 61 -2.58 -7.95 -10.45
C MET A 61 -2.15 -8.44 -11.83
N ASN A 62 -1.79 -9.70 -11.96
CA ASN A 62 -1.53 -10.32 -13.26
C ASN A 62 -2.79 -10.31 -14.14
N GLU A 63 -3.95 -10.70 -13.58
CA GLU A 63 -5.20 -10.71 -14.32
C GLU A 63 -5.65 -9.28 -14.68
N LEU A 64 -5.53 -8.32 -13.75
CA LEU A 64 -5.81 -6.91 -14.04
C LEU A 64 -4.94 -6.38 -15.19
N ALA A 65 -3.64 -6.65 -15.18
CA ALA A 65 -2.74 -6.21 -16.24
C ALA A 65 -3.09 -6.85 -17.60
N LYS A 66 -3.47 -8.11 -17.59
CA LYS A 66 -3.95 -8.84 -18.78
C LYS A 66 -5.22 -8.21 -19.34
N ASP A 67 -6.21 -7.90 -18.48
CA ASP A 67 -7.46 -7.24 -18.88
C ASP A 67 -7.21 -5.84 -19.45
N MET A 68 -6.19 -5.13 -18.95
CA MET A 68 -5.77 -3.84 -19.46
C MET A 68 -4.90 -3.92 -20.73
N GLY A 69 -4.45 -5.11 -21.15
CA GLY A 69 -3.55 -5.31 -22.27
C GLY A 69 -2.14 -4.77 -22.03
N VAL A 70 -1.66 -4.73 -20.77
CA VAL A 70 -0.35 -4.21 -20.37
C VAL A 70 0.47 -5.27 -19.65
N LYS A 71 1.78 -5.03 -19.51
CA LYS A 71 2.67 -5.85 -18.67
C LYS A 71 2.58 -5.40 -17.21
N VAL A 72 2.70 -6.33 -16.27
CA VAL A 72 2.85 -6.02 -14.85
C VAL A 72 4.33 -6.07 -14.44
N THR A 73 4.74 -5.11 -13.62
CA THR A 73 6.07 -5.07 -12.98
C THR A 73 5.88 -4.91 -11.47
N PHE A 74 6.31 -5.90 -10.69
CA PHE A 74 6.26 -5.83 -9.24
C PHE A 74 7.47 -5.08 -8.70
N VAL A 75 7.19 -4.01 -7.92
CA VAL A 75 8.20 -3.12 -7.34
C VAL A 75 8.29 -3.41 -5.84
N PRO A 76 9.44 -3.88 -5.32
CA PRO A 76 9.60 -4.16 -3.91
C PRO A 76 9.44 -2.89 -3.07
N THR A 77 8.70 -3.00 -1.97
CA THR A 77 8.47 -1.91 -1.03
C THR A 77 8.36 -2.45 0.41
N GLU A 78 8.21 -1.58 1.38
CA GLU A 78 8.00 -1.90 2.79
C GLU A 78 6.67 -1.35 3.27
N TRP A 79 6.09 -1.94 4.31
CA TRP A 79 4.80 -1.53 4.87
C TRP A 79 4.77 -0.05 5.26
N LYS A 80 5.83 0.48 5.85
CA LYS A 80 5.90 1.89 6.25
C LYS A 80 5.94 2.86 5.07
N THR A 81 6.39 2.43 3.89
CA THR A 81 6.57 3.27 2.70
C THR A 81 5.58 2.96 1.58
N ILE A 82 4.69 1.97 1.77
CA ILE A 82 3.79 1.48 0.73
C ILE A 82 2.83 2.57 0.17
N VAL A 83 2.36 3.48 1.01
CA VAL A 83 1.51 4.60 0.55
C VAL A 83 2.33 5.72 -0.06
N SER A 84 3.50 6.05 0.50
CA SER A 84 4.36 7.09 -0.06
C SER A 84 4.93 6.72 -1.43
N GLY A 85 5.09 5.44 -1.73
CA GLY A 85 5.47 4.97 -3.06
C GLY A 85 4.44 5.32 -4.15
N ILE A 86 3.13 5.32 -3.82
CA ILE A 86 2.07 5.80 -4.72
C ILE A 86 2.20 7.31 -4.96
N THR A 87 2.32 8.11 -3.89
CA THR A 87 2.36 9.57 -3.99
C THR A 87 3.64 10.10 -4.65
N SER A 88 4.74 9.33 -4.56
CA SER A 88 6.01 9.65 -5.24
C SER A 88 6.13 9.05 -6.65
N ASN A 89 5.07 8.43 -7.18
CA ASN A 89 5.05 7.78 -8.49
C ASN A 89 6.09 6.67 -8.68
N ARG A 90 6.51 6.02 -7.59
CA ARG A 90 7.42 4.87 -7.65
C ARG A 90 6.73 3.65 -8.28
N TYR A 91 5.43 3.51 -8.03
CA TYR A 91 4.52 2.55 -8.65
C TYR A 91 3.12 3.16 -8.79
N ASP A 92 2.29 2.54 -9.59
CA ASP A 92 0.98 3.06 -9.96
C ASP A 92 -0.12 2.61 -9.01
N ILE A 93 -0.03 1.38 -8.52
CA ILE A 93 -0.95 0.75 -7.58
C ILE A 93 -0.18 -0.08 -6.56
N SER A 94 -0.80 -0.38 -5.43
CA SER A 94 -0.28 -1.32 -4.45
C SER A 94 -1.39 -2.21 -3.93
N THR A 95 -1.03 -3.41 -3.50
CA THR A 95 -1.94 -4.44 -2.98
C THR A 95 -1.90 -4.52 -1.46
N SER A 96 -2.82 -5.27 -0.85
CA SER A 96 -2.83 -5.61 0.59
C SER A 96 -2.96 -4.41 1.54
N VAL A 97 -3.21 -3.22 1.04
CA VAL A 97 -3.24 -2.00 1.86
C VAL A 97 -4.61 -1.79 2.49
N THR A 98 -4.71 -1.98 3.80
CA THR A 98 -5.94 -1.70 4.56
C THR A 98 -6.36 -0.24 4.38
N LYS A 99 -7.61 -0.02 3.97
CA LYS A 99 -8.21 1.32 3.86
C LYS A 99 -8.37 1.93 5.24
N THR A 100 -7.73 3.06 5.47
CA THR A 100 -7.88 3.88 6.68
C THR A 100 -8.11 5.34 6.30
N ALA A 101 -8.75 6.12 7.18
CA ALA A 101 -8.98 7.54 6.94
C ALA A 101 -7.65 8.28 6.62
N LYS A 102 -6.61 8.04 7.41
CA LYS A 102 -5.28 8.64 7.22
C LYS A 102 -4.71 8.36 5.83
N ARG A 103 -4.81 7.13 5.35
CA ARG A 103 -4.29 6.73 4.02
C ARG A 103 -5.17 7.29 2.90
N ALA A 104 -6.49 7.35 3.10
CA ALA A 104 -7.43 7.86 2.12
C ALA A 104 -7.29 9.37 1.87
N LEU A 105 -6.66 10.13 2.76
CA LEU A 105 -6.35 11.55 2.54
C LEU A 105 -5.29 11.78 1.43
N VAL A 106 -4.47 10.78 1.14
CA VAL A 106 -3.31 10.93 0.23
C VAL A 106 -3.28 9.93 -0.92
N ALA A 107 -4.11 8.88 -0.88
CA ALA A 107 -4.20 7.87 -1.93
C ALA A 107 -5.65 7.43 -2.14
N GLY A 108 -6.02 7.19 -3.40
CA GLY A 108 -7.30 6.58 -3.76
C GLY A 108 -7.32 5.09 -3.40
N PHE A 109 -8.51 4.56 -3.13
CA PHE A 109 -8.72 3.13 -2.87
C PHE A 109 -9.81 2.60 -3.80
N THR A 110 -9.63 1.38 -4.27
CA THR A 110 -10.68 0.62 -4.97
C THR A 110 -11.75 0.15 -3.99
N THR A 111 -12.80 -0.47 -4.50
CA THR A 111 -13.66 -1.35 -3.70
C THR A 111 -12.82 -2.47 -3.10
N SER A 112 -13.11 -2.84 -1.84
CA SER A 112 -12.39 -3.94 -1.19
C SER A 112 -12.71 -5.26 -1.89
N TYR A 113 -11.69 -5.94 -2.40
CA TYR A 113 -11.81 -7.26 -3.02
C TYR A 113 -11.54 -8.41 -2.03
N TYR A 114 -11.02 -8.10 -0.83
CA TYR A 114 -10.80 -9.05 0.25
C TYR A 114 -11.07 -8.43 1.62
N LYS A 115 -11.49 -9.25 2.60
CA LYS A 115 -11.74 -8.82 4.00
C LYS A 115 -11.14 -9.85 4.95
N TYR A 116 -10.49 -9.37 6.01
CA TYR A 116 -9.92 -10.20 7.07
C TYR A 116 -10.04 -9.53 8.43
N GLY A 117 -9.96 -10.34 9.48
CA GLY A 117 -9.88 -9.87 10.86
C GLY A 117 -8.43 -9.86 11.37
N THR A 118 -8.11 -8.91 12.24
CA THR A 118 -6.84 -8.91 12.97
C THR A 118 -7.06 -9.52 14.34
N VAL A 119 -6.28 -10.55 14.67
CA VAL A 119 -6.33 -11.23 15.97
C VAL A 119 -4.91 -11.34 16.55
N PRO A 120 -4.76 -11.32 17.89
CA PRO A 120 -3.48 -11.61 18.52
C PRO A 120 -3.08 -13.07 18.31
N LEU A 121 -1.81 -13.29 18.01
CA LEU A 121 -1.20 -14.61 17.98
C LEU A 121 -0.42 -14.83 19.27
N VAL A 122 -0.71 -15.92 19.97
CA VAL A 122 -0.04 -16.31 21.22
C VAL A 122 0.38 -17.77 21.19
N LEU A 123 1.40 -18.13 21.97
CA LEU A 123 1.78 -19.51 22.13
C LEU A 123 0.62 -20.32 22.77
N LYS A 124 0.37 -21.53 22.32
CA LYS A 124 -0.71 -22.42 22.83
C LYS A 124 -0.70 -22.55 24.35
N LYS A 125 0.48 -22.65 24.98
CA LYS A 125 0.66 -22.73 26.44
C LYS A 125 0.20 -21.46 27.19
N ASN A 126 0.04 -20.33 26.48
CA ASN A 126 -0.33 -19.03 27.04
C ASN A 126 -1.80 -18.66 26.77
N LEU A 127 -2.60 -19.52 26.16
CA LEU A 127 -4.00 -19.24 25.82
C LEU A 127 -4.83 -18.87 27.06
N SER A 128 -4.65 -19.57 28.17
CA SER A 128 -5.38 -19.24 29.42
C SER A 128 -4.97 -17.88 30.01
N LYS A 129 -3.70 -17.50 29.83
CA LYS A 129 -3.19 -16.20 30.29
C LYS A 129 -3.74 -15.04 29.47
N PHE A 130 -3.97 -15.27 28.16
CA PHE A 130 -4.41 -14.25 27.20
C PHE A 130 -5.78 -14.59 26.63
N SER A 131 -6.73 -14.93 27.50
CA SER A 131 -8.08 -15.36 27.13
C SER A 131 -9.03 -14.20 26.77
N THR A 132 -8.69 -12.96 27.13
CA THR A 132 -9.47 -11.77 26.85
C THR A 132 -8.60 -10.65 26.28
N TRP A 133 -9.22 -9.69 25.62
CA TRP A 133 -8.54 -8.48 25.13
C TRP A 133 -7.89 -7.69 26.28
N ASP A 134 -8.56 -7.59 27.42
CA ASP A 134 -8.05 -6.85 28.60
C ASP A 134 -6.78 -7.49 29.16
N SER A 135 -6.63 -8.80 29.08
CA SER A 135 -5.43 -9.50 29.53
C SER A 135 -4.19 -9.12 28.73
N LEU A 136 -4.37 -8.63 27.51
CA LEU A 136 -3.30 -8.13 26.65
C LEU A 136 -2.92 -6.70 26.98
N ASN A 137 -3.83 -5.88 27.52
CA ASN A 137 -3.59 -4.46 27.84
C ASN A 137 -2.94 -4.28 29.21
N ASN A 138 -1.72 -4.75 29.38
CA ASN A 138 -0.99 -4.79 30.65
C ASN A 138 0.49 -4.44 30.43
N SER A 139 1.09 -3.67 31.35
CA SER A 139 2.49 -3.22 31.28
C SER A 139 3.54 -4.36 31.26
N ASN A 140 3.16 -5.55 31.74
CA ASN A 140 3.99 -6.75 31.69
C ASN A 140 3.86 -7.54 30.38
N VAL A 141 3.04 -7.06 29.44
CA VAL A 141 2.82 -7.68 28.13
C VAL A 141 3.59 -6.91 27.07
N THR A 142 4.32 -7.64 26.23
CA THR A 142 4.96 -7.10 25.05
C THR A 142 4.22 -7.60 23.82
N ILE A 143 3.82 -6.68 22.95
CA ILE A 143 3.12 -6.94 21.70
C ILE A 143 4.08 -6.59 20.55
N ALA A 144 4.35 -7.53 19.66
CA ALA A 144 5.12 -7.30 18.45
C ALA A 144 4.17 -7.04 17.26
N THR A 145 4.51 -6.06 16.44
CA THR A 145 3.79 -5.70 15.22
C THR A 145 4.76 -5.34 14.11
N THR A 146 4.29 -5.34 12.86
CA THR A 146 5.07 -4.83 11.74
C THR A 146 4.89 -3.32 11.61
N LEU A 147 6.00 -2.59 11.52
CA LEU A 147 6.04 -1.13 11.45
C LEU A 147 5.25 -0.60 10.23
N GLY A 148 4.45 0.44 10.46
CA GLY A 148 3.67 1.13 9.41
C GLY A 148 2.39 0.42 9.00
N THR A 149 2.04 -0.71 9.63
CA THR A 149 0.82 -1.45 9.34
C THR A 149 -0.42 -0.91 10.09
N SER A 150 -1.60 -1.33 9.63
CA SER A 150 -2.85 -1.06 10.38
C SER A 150 -2.92 -1.86 11.68
N GLN A 151 -2.23 -2.98 11.76
CA GLN A 151 -2.11 -3.80 12.96
C GLN A 151 -1.33 -3.06 14.06
N GLU A 152 -0.23 -2.38 13.70
CA GLU A 152 0.50 -1.52 14.63
C GLU A 152 -0.40 -0.41 15.20
N ALA A 153 -1.15 0.27 14.33
CA ALA A 153 -2.07 1.33 14.76
C ALA A 153 -3.14 0.81 15.73
N LYS A 154 -3.73 -0.35 15.41
CA LYS A 154 -4.72 -1.01 16.29
C LYS A 154 -4.10 -1.46 17.60
N ALA A 155 -2.90 -2.01 17.60
CA ALA A 155 -2.23 -2.40 18.83
C ALA A 155 -2.00 -1.20 19.76
N LYS A 156 -1.60 -0.04 19.23
CA LYS A 156 -1.49 1.22 19.99
C LYS A 156 -2.82 1.69 20.58
N GLU A 157 -3.89 1.54 19.81
CA GLU A 157 -5.23 1.97 20.20
C GLU A 157 -5.83 1.06 21.28
N PHE A 158 -5.79 -0.27 21.08
CA PHE A 158 -6.45 -1.22 21.96
C PHE A 158 -5.63 -1.64 23.18
N PHE A 159 -4.30 -1.54 23.09
CA PHE A 159 -3.38 -1.98 24.15
C PHE A 159 -2.42 -0.87 24.62
N PRO A 160 -2.93 0.31 25.00
CA PRO A 160 -2.08 1.46 25.33
C PRO A 160 -1.19 1.25 26.56
N LYS A 161 -1.49 0.27 27.42
CA LYS A 161 -0.68 -0.07 28.60
C LYS A 161 0.45 -1.05 28.30
N SER A 162 0.38 -1.75 27.17
CA SER A 162 1.33 -2.79 26.82
C SER A 162 2.57 -2.19 26.15
N LYS A 163 3.69 -2.88 26.31
CA LYS A 163 4.91 -2.52 25.59
C LYS A 163 4.78 -2.93 24.11
N LEU A 164 4.84 -1.97 23.20
CA LEU A 164 4.81 -2.24 21.78
C LEU A 164 6.21 -2.31 21.20
N VAL A 165 6.49 -3.36 20.42
CA VAL A 165 7.71 -3.52 19.62
C VAL A 165 7.29 -3.59 18.16
N SER A 166 7.71 -2.59 17.36
CA SER A 166 7.44 -2.52 15.93
C SER A 166 8.71 -2.91 15.17
N ILE A 167 8.63 -3.94 14.35
CA ILE A 167 9.73 -4.54 13.56
C ILE A 167 9.46 -4.38 12.07
#